data_c0dc669d8c1eecddd569504ffbe238e8
#
_entry.id   c0dc669d8c1eecddd569504ffbe238e8
#
_cell.length_a   1.000
_cell.length_b   1.000
_cell.length_c   1.000
_cell.angle_alpha   90.00
_cell.angle_beta   90.00
_cell.angle_gamma   90.00
#
_symmetry.space_group_name_H-M   'P 1'
#
loop_
_entity.id
_entity.type
_entity.pdbx_description
1 polymer ?
#
loop_
_entity_poly.entity_id
_entity_poly.type
_entity_poly.pdbx_seq_one_letter_code
_entity_poly.pdbx_strand_id
1 'polypeptide(L)' 'PKADAFLRSIEEELGMSVGSRVAIKLGRGKNAHSGTISITFKNDEEFERITEFLNGKR' A
#
# COMPACT_ATOMS: atom_id res chain seq x y z
N PRO A 1 -6.77 8.42 -16.06
CA PRO A 1 -5.50 9.12 -16.13
C PRO A 1 -4.32 8.24 -15.80
N LYS A 2 -3.15 8.71 -16.20
CA LYS A 2 -1.92 7.95 -16.01
C LYS A 2 -1.63 7.68 -14.52
N ALA A 3 -1.98 8.61 -13.67
CA ALA A 3 -1.71 8.46 -12.25
C ALA A 3 -2.44 7.26 -11.67
N ASP A 4 -3.67 7.04 -12.13
CA ASP A 4 -4.46 5.92 -11.60
C ASP A 4 -3.84 4.59 -12.00
N ALA A 5 -3.39 4.47 -13.24
CA ALA A 5 -2.77 3.25 -13.70
C ALA A 5 -1.46 2.98 -12.96
N PHE A 6 -0.69 4.02 -12.75
CA PHE A 6 0.57 3.91 -12.04
C PHE A 6 0.34 3.45 -10.60
N LEU A 7 -0.63 4.08 -9.93
CA LEU A 7 -0.94 3.70 -8.54
C LEU A 7 -1.43 2.27 -8.44
N ARG A 8 -2.24 1.85 -9.42
CA ARG A 8 -2.73 0.49 -9.41
C ARG A 8 -1.60 -0.52 -9.53
N SER A 9 -0.61 -0.21 -10.38
CA SER A 9 0.54 -1.08 -10.50
C SER A 9 1.30 -1.20 -9.19
N ILE A 10 1.49 -0.07 -8.51
CA ILE A 10 2.18 -0.07 -7.24
C ILE A 10 1.38 -0.85 -6.21
N GLU A 11 0.06 -0.67 -6.19
CA GLU A 11 -0.78 -1.41 -5.27
C GLU A 11 -0.62 -2.91 -5.44
N GLU A 12 -0.59 -3.34 -6.70
CA GLU A 12 -0.44 -4.76 -6.97
C GLU A 12 0.92 -5.28 -6.54
N GLU A 13 1.96 -4.53 -6.84
CA GLU A 13 3.31 -4.94 -6.45
C GLU A 13 3.44 -5.02 -4.95
N LEU A 14 2.96 -4.00 -4.25
CA LEU A 14 3.03 -4.01 -2.80
C LEU A 14 2.19 -5.13 -2.21
N GLY A 15 1.01 -5.35 -2.77
CA GLY A 15 0.17 -6.43 -2.32
C GLY A 15 0.83 -7.78 -2.44
N MET A 16 1.56 -8.00 -3.53
CA MET A 16 2.27 -9.25 -3.70
C MET A 16 3.44 -9.36 -2.73
N SER A 17 4.14 -8.26 -2.49
CA SER A 17 5.28 -8.28 -1.59
C SER A 17 4.84 -8.50 -0.14
N VAL A 18 3.76 -7.86 0.26
CA VAL A 18 3.27 -7.95 1.62
C VAL A 18 2.38 -9.17 1.83
N GLY A 19 1.74 -9.62 0.77
CA GLY A 19 0.80 -10.72 0.88
C GLY A 19 -0.57 -10.30 1.37
N SER A 20 -0.90 -9.03 1.21
CA SER A 20 -2.17 -8.48 1.67
C SER A 20 -2.67 -7.47 0.66
N ARG A 21 -3.92 -7.04 0.84
CA ARG A 21 -4.49 -6.05 -0.06
C ARG A 21 -3.98 -4.66 0.32
N VAL A 22 -3.52 -3.94 -0.67
CA VAL A 22 -3.00 -2.59 -0.48
C VAL A 22 -3.82 -1.62 -1.31
N ALA A 23 -4.17 -0.48 -0.72
CA ALA A 23 -4.89 0.57 -1.41
C ALA A 23 -4.15 1.88 -1.21
N ILE A 24 -4.04 2.65 -2.29
CA ILE A 24 -3.33 3.93 -2.24
C ILE A 24 -4.29 5.02 -2.72
N LYS A 25 -4.40 6.08 -1.93
CA LYS A 25 -5.20 7.24 -2.30
C LYS A 25 -4.36 8.48 -2.20
N LEU A 26 -4.43 9.31 -3.22
CA LEU A 26 -3.70 10.57 -3.23
C LEU A 26 -4.66 11.72 -2.98
N GLY A 27 -4.13 12.79 -2.41
CA GLY A 27 -4.90 14.00 -2.21
C GLY A 27 -5.18 14.71 -3.51
N ARG A 28 -5.95 15.78 -3.43
CA ARG A 28 -6.32 16.56 -4.61
C ARG A 28 -5.91 18.02 -4.42
N GLY A 29 -5.73 18.70 -5.54
CA GLY A 29 -5.40 20.11 -5.51
C GLY A 29 -4.11 20.36 -4.78
N LYS A 30 -4.17 21.15 -3.74
CA LYS A 30 -2.98 21.49 -2.96
C LYS A 30 -2.36 20.28 -2.26
N ASN A 31 -3.16 19.23 -2.07
CA ASN A 31 -2.70 18.04 -1.38
C ASN A 31 -2.28 16.94 -2.34
N ALA A 32 -2.01 17.30 -3.60
CA ALA A 32 -1.68 16.29 -4.60
C ALA A 32 -0.40 15.54 -4.29
N HIS A 33 0.45 16.10 -3.45
CA HIS A 33 1.72 15.47 -3.10
C HIS A 33 1.65 14.67 -1.79
N SER A 34 0.47 14.53 -1.24
CA SER A 34 0.28 13.74 -0.04
C SER A 34 -0.83 12.73 -0.29
N GLY A 35 -0.89 11.72 0.56
CA GLY A 35 -1.90 10.72 0.36
C GLY A 35 -1.92 9.71 1.49
N THR A 36 -2.65 8.65 1.27
CA THR A 36 -2.84 7.62 2.29
C THR A 36 -2.61 6.24 1.67
N ILE A 37 -1.89 5.41 2.38
CA ILE A 37 -1.71 4.02 2.01
C ILE A 37 -2.40 3.17 3.06
N SER A 38 -3.33 2.32 2.61
CA SER A 38 -4.08 1.45 3.51
C SER A 38 -3.74 0.00 3.19
N ILE A 39 -3.45 -0.76 4.21
CA ILE A 39 -3.15 -2.18 4.06
C ILE A 39 -4.14 -2.96 4.91
N THR A 40 -4.84 -3.90 4.26
CA THR A 40 -5.85 -4.72 4.93
C THR A 40 -5.25 -6.08 5.27
N PHE A 41 -5.43 -6.51 6.51
CA PHE A 41 -4.98 -7.84 6.91
C PHE A 41 -6.17 -8.62 7.45
N LYS A 42 -6.09 -9.94 7.35
CA LYS A 42 -7.18 -10.82 7.72
C LYS A 42 -6.92 -11.55 9.03
N ASN A 43 -5.67 -11.68 9.41
CA ASN A 43 -5.30 -12.41 10.61
C ASN A 43 -3.99 -11.88 11.14
N ASP A 44 -3.57 -12.44 12.28
CA ASP A 44 -2.37 -11.95 12.95
C ASP A 44 -1.12 -12.24 12.15
N GLU A 45 -1.11 -13.32 11.40
CA GLU A 45 0.06 -13.63 10.58
C GLU A 45 0.30 -12.57 9.54
N GLU A 46 -0.77 -12.12 8.89
CA GLU A 46 -0.63 -11.06 7.90
C GLU A 46 -0.21 -9.76 8.57
N PHE A 47 -0.76 -9.50 9.73
CA PHE A 47 -0.39 -8.30 10.47
C PHE A 47 1.10 -8.29 10.79
N GLU A 48 1.61 -9.41 11.27
CA GLU A 48 3.04 -9.49 11.59
C GLU A 48 3.90 -9.34 10.34
N ARG A 49 3.45 -9.95 9.25
CA ARG A 49 4.20 -9.84 8.00
C ARG A 49 4.27 -8.39 7.52
N ILE A 50 3.15 -7.68 7.64
CA ILE A 50 3.10 -6.28 7.22
C ILE A 50 4.02 -5.43 8.09
N THR A 51 3.98 -5.64 9.40
CA THR A 51 4.81 -4.84 10.29
C THR A 51 6.28 -5.10 10.06
N GLU A 52 6.65 -6.34 9.78
CA GLU A 52 8.04 -6.66 9.46
C GLU A 52 8.47 -6.00 8.17
N PHE A 53 7.58 -6.02 7.18
CA PHE A 53 7.87 -5.39 5.90
C PHE A 53 8.09 -3.89 6.07
N LEU A 54 7.24 -3.25 6.85
CA LEU A 54 7.34 -1.80 7.05
C LEU A 54 8.55 -1.43 7.87
N ASN A 55 8.96 -2.30 8.79
CA ASN A 55 10.12 -2.05 9.62
C ASN A 55 11.43 -2.39 8.91
N GLY A 56 11.35 -2.98 7.74
CA GLY A 56 12.53 -3.31 7.00
C GLY A 56 13.31 -4.48 7.55
N LYS A 57 12.71 -5.28 8.37
CA LYS A 57 13.38 -6.45 8.91
C LYS A 57 13.39 -7.58 7.90
N ARG A 58 14.38 -8.45 8.03
CA ARG A 58 14.51 -9.58 7.14
C ARG A 58 14.91 -10.80 7.85
#